data_3ee962dee736027194d8e7bd5c0c7884
#
_entry.id   3ee962dee736027194d8e7bd5c0c7884
#
_cell.length_a   1.000
_cell.length_b   1.000
_cell.length_c   1.000
_cell.angle_alpha   90.00
_cell.angle_beta   90.00
_cell.angle_gamma   90.00
#
_symmetry.space_group_name_H-M   'P 1'
#
loop_
_entity.id
_entity.type
_entity.pdbx_description
1 polymer ?
#
loop_
_entity_poly.entity_id
_entity_poly.type
_entity_poly.pdbx_seq_one_letter_code
_entity_poly.pdbx_strand_id
1 'polypeptide(L)'
;MRLCAGLFLSAAALAAHAAALNINFSDAAGKPLLDAVALLEPATGKALVKPMADVEVSQAKRQFAPRVTLITVGTKVTFPNFDTVRHHVYSFSPIKTFELKLYAGVPNAPVTFDKPGVAVLGCNIHDTMAAWIVVTDTPWFARSAANGRARIEGVPAGNYRLRLWHAGLGPGIEPAPVAITVGAADVEHSARLAVSTEP
;
A
#
# COMPACT_ATOMS: atom_id res chain seq x y z
N MET A 1 9.86 -20.78 -65.43
CA MET A 1 10.32 -20.50 -64.07
C MET A 1 9.60 -19.26 -63.58
N ARG A 2 8.62 -19.43 -62.72
CA ARG A 2 7.86 -18.31 -62.11
C ARG A 2 8.34 -18.15 -60.67
N LEU A 3 9.01 -17.02 -60.39
CA LEU A 3 9.35 -16.65 -59.01
C LEU A 3 8.12 -16.11 -58.31
N CYS A 4 7.66 -16.77 -57.26
CA CYS A 4 6.71 -16.20 -56.30
C CYS A 4 7.49 -15.44 -55.25
N ALA A 5 7.41 -14.10 -55.28
CA ALA A 5 7.92 -13.26 -54.22
C ALA A 5 6.92 -13.28 -53.05
N GLY A 6 7.28 -13.97 -51.97
CA GLY A 6 6.50 -13.96 -50.71
C GLY A 6 6.69 -12.63 -49.98
N LEU A 7 5.61 -11.87 -49.80
CA LEU A 7 5.59 -10.65 -49.00
C LEU A 7 5.48 -11.04 -47.51
N PHE A 8 6.58 -10.92 -46.76
CA PHE A 8 6.56 -11.06 -45.31
C PHE A 8 6.05 -9.78 -44.66
N LEU A 9 4.79 -9.78 -44.20
CA LEU A 9 4.25 -8.73 -43.35
C LEU A 9 4.81 -8.91 -41.93
N SER A 10 5.79 -8.10 -41.55
CA SER A 10 6.26 -8.01 -40.15
C SER A 10 5.23 -7.26 -39.34
N ALA A 11 4.45 -7.97 -38.52
CA ALA A 11 3.62 -7.36 -37.50
C ALA A 11 4.53 -6.83 -36.39
N ALA A 12 4.76 -5.53 -36.35
CA ALA A 12 5.38 -4.86 -35.21
C ALA A 12 4.40 -4.94 -34.03
N ALA A 13 4.70 -5.76 -33.02
CA ALA A 13 4.01 -5.75 -31.76
C ALA A 13 4.30 -4.40 -31.08
N LEU A 14 3.31 -3.51 -31.01
CA LEU A 14 3.37 -2.35 -30.14
C LEU A 14 3.45 -2.87 -28.69
N ALA A 15 4.63 -2.76 -28.10
CA ALA A 15 4.76 -2.94 -26.65
C ALA A 15 3.88 -1.88 -25.98
N ALA A 16 2.81 -2.31 -25.32
CA ALA A 16 1.99 -1.42 -24.51
C ALA A 16 2.90 -0.84 -23.41
N HIS A 17 3.32 0.41 -23.56
CA HIS A 17 4.08 1.12 -22.54
C HIS A 17 3.16 1.29 -21.33
N ALA A 18 3.50 0.61 -20.22
CA ALA A 18 2.85 0.83 -18.95
C ALA A 18 3.38 2.16 -18.38
N ALA A 19 2.47 3.10 -18.15
CA ALA A 19 2.79 4.40 -17.58
C ALA A 19 2.96 4.32 -16.07
N ALA A 20 3.49 5.38 -15.47
CA ALA A 20 3.49 5.55 -14.03
C ALA A 20 2.54 6.66 -13.58
N LEU A 21 2.00 6.53 -12.38
CA LEU A 21 1.30 7.59 -11.67
C LEU A 21 2.20 8.12 -10.57
N ASN A 22 2.63 9.36 -10.69
CA ASN A 22 3.41 10.10 -9.68
C ASN A 22 2.45 10.91 -8.83
N ILE A 23 2.57 10.81 -7.51
CA ILE A 23 1.67 11.48 -6.58
C ILE A 23 2.51 12.31 -5.59
N ASN A 24 2.14 13.59 -5.43
CA ASN A 24 2.74 14.49 -4.45
C ASN A 24 1.74 14.70 -3.32
N PHE A 25 2.01 14.12 -2.15
CA PHE A 25 1.18 14.24 -0.96
C PHE A 25 1.60 15.41 -0.09
N SER A 26 0.62 16.20 0.35
CA SER A 26 0.81 17.27 1.32
C SER A 26 -0.35 17.33 2.32
N ASP A 27 -0.08 17.91 3.50
CA ASP A 27 -1.12 18.28 4.46
C ASP A 27 -1.86 19.58 4.05
N ALA A 28 -2.79 20.04 4.88
CA ALA A 28 -3.56 21.24 4.63
C ALA A 28 -2.68 22.52 4.55
N ALA A 29 -1.52 22.52 5.20
CA ALA A 29 -0.55 23.62 5.17
C ALA A 29 0.44 23.53 3.98
N GLY A 30 0.38 22.47 3.18
CA GLY A 30 1.28 22.24 2.06
C GLY A 30 2.58 21.52 2.43
N LYS A 31 2.74 21.05 3.69
CA LYS A 31 3.90 20.30 4.14
C LYS A 31 3.85 18.88 3.56
N PRO A 32 4.97 18.34 3.04
CA PRO A 32 5.03 16.97 2.55
C PRO A 32 4.59 15.95 3.59
N LEU A 33 3.78 14.96 3.19
CA LEU A 33 3.32 13.89 4.06
C LEU A 33 4.12 12.61 3.81
N LEU A 34 4.78 12.10 4.87
CA LEU A 34 5.35 10.77 4.94
C LEU A 34 4.23 9.74 5.20
N ASP A 35 4.38 8.53 4.67
CA ASP A 35 3.48 7.40 4.91
C ASP A 35 2.03 7.59 4.41
N ALA A 36 1.79 8.57 3.54
CA ALA A 36 0.52 8.65 2.83
C ALA A 36 0.44 7.54 1.76
N VAL A 37 -0.74 6.96 1.61
CA VAL A 37 -0.97 5.77 0.77
C VAL A 37 -1.86 6.13 -0.40
N ALA A 38 -1.48 5.66 -1.58
CA ALA A 38 -2.26 5.68 -2.81
C ALA A 38 -2.61 4.25 -3.23
N LEU A 39 -3.88 3.98 -3.48
CA LEU A 39 -4.41 2.74 -4.02
C LEU A 39 -5.11 3.07 -5.33
N LEU A 40 -4.64 2.52 -6.45
CA LEU A 40 -5.22 2.78 -7.76
C LEU A 40 -6.03 1.57 -8.21
N GLU A 41 -7.35 1.71 -8.20
CA GLU A 41 -8.31 0.65 -8.53
C GLU A 41 -8.87 0.87 -9.93
N PRO A 42 -9.03 -0.18 -10.78
CA PRO A 42 -9.73 -0.02 -12.05
C PRO A 42 -11.13 0.56 -11.83
N ALA A 43 -11.56 1.48 -12.69
CA ALA A 43 -12.90 2.05 -12.62
C ALA A 43 -14.00 1.00 -12.81
N THR A 44 -13.68 -0.07 -13.56
CA THR A 44 -14.56 -1.22 -13.81
C THR A 44 -13.79 -2.53 -13.67
N GLY A 45 -14.45 -3.56 -13.17
CA GLY A 45 -13.82 -4.87 -12.95
C GLY A 45 -12.90 -4.89 -11.73
N LYS A 46 -12.04 -5.91 -11.66
CA LYS A 46 -11.02 -6.09 -10.62
C LYS A 46 -9.70 -6.51 -11.25
N ALA A 47 -8.61 -6.01 -10.71
CA ALA A 47 -7.28 -6.50 -11.06
C ALA A 47 -6.97 -7.78 -10.25
N LEU A 48 -6.20 -8.68 -10.85
CA LEU A 48 -5.70 -9.85 -10.13
C LEU A 48 -4.53 -9.43 -9.24
N VAL A 49 -4.60 -9.79 -7.97
CA VAL A 49 -3.51 -9.63 -7.02
C VAL A 49 -3.02 -10.98 -6.53
N LYS A 50 -1.74 -11.03 -6.19
CA LYS A 50 -1.13 -12.19 -5.53
C LYS A 50 -0.69 -11.77 -4.14
N PRO A 51 -0.76 -12.64 -3.13
CA PRO A 51 -0.16 -12.38 -1.83
C PRO A 51 1.32 -12.05 -1.97
N MET A 52 1.81 -11.09 -1.18
CA MET A 52 3.22 -10.77 -1.10
C MET A 52 3.95 -11.81 -0.26
N ALA A 53 5.24 -12.01 -0.54
CA ALA A 53 6.11 -12.89 0.24
C ALA A 53 6.93 -12.08 1.25
N ASP A 54 7.36 -12.74 2.33
CA ASP A 54 8.36 -12.24 3.30
C ASP A 54 8.05 -10.86 3.90
N VAL A 55 6.77 -10.59 4.21
CA VAL A 55 6.38 -9.32 4.83
C VAL A 55 6.54 -9.41 6.34
N GLU A 56 7.22 -8.41 6.88
CA GLU A 56 7.55 -8.31 8.29
C GLU A 56 7.16 -6.92 8.83
N VAL A 57 6.60 -6.90 10.05
CA VAL A 57 6.46 -5.71 10.88
C VAL A 57 7.21 -5.98 12.18
N SER A 58 8.43 -5.50 12.24
CA SER A 58 9.31 -5.74 13.38
C SER A 58 9.00 -4.83 14.57
N GLN A 59 9.48 -5.24 15.74
CA GLN A 59 9.41 -4.47 16.98
C GLN A 59 10.83 -4.22 17.46
N ALA A 60 11.21 -2.94 17.50
CA ALA A 60 12.52 -2.52 17.99
C ALA A 60 12.40 -1.12 18.63
N LYS A 61 13.15 -0.86 19.70
CA LYS A 61 13.15 0.42 20.42
C LYS A 61 11.74 0.83 20.88
N ARG A 62 10.91 -0.14 21.22
CA ARG A 62 9.50 0.02 21.62
C ARG A 62 8.65 0.70 20.54
N GLN A 63 8.89 0.36 19.27
CA GLN A 63 8.13 0.83 18.12
C GLN A 63 7.94 -0.31 17.13
N PHE A 64 6.86 -0.24 16.34
CA PHE A 64 6.70 -1.05 15.14
C PHE A 64 7.44 -0.43 13.96
N ALA A 65 8.09 -1.25 13.16
CA ALA A 65 8.80 -0.82 11.96
C ALA A 65 8.53 -1.79 10.78
N PRO A 66 8.09 -1.27 9.63
CA PRO A 66 7.69 0.11 9.37
C PRO A 66 6.37 0.50 10.08
N ARG A 67 6.14 1.81 10.25
CA ARG A 67 4.92 2.32 10.88
C ARG A 67 3.68 2.07 10.01
N VAL A 68 3.82 2.15 8.69
CA VAL A 68 2.76 1.83 7.72
C VAL A 68 3.28 0.77 6.76
N THR A 69 2.60 -0.35 6.70
CA THR A 69 2.90 -1.48 5.80
C THR A 69 1.78 -1.64 4.79
N LEU A 70 2.12 -1.67 3.49
CA LEU A 70 1.18 -1.94 2.41
C LEU A 70 1.33 -3.39 1.96
N ILE A 71 0.20 -4.10 1.89
CA ILE A 71 0.17 -5.48 1.42
C ILE A 71 -1.05 -5.75 0.53
N THR A 72 -0.96 -6.79 -0.26
CA THR A 72 -2.11 -7.33 -0.99
C THR A 72 -2.87 -8.36 -0.15
N VAL A 73 -4.15 -8.56 -0.46
CA VAL A 73 -4.98 -9.57 0.21
C VAL A 73 -4.34 -10.97 0.14
N GLY A 74 -4.48 -11.74 1.22
CA GLY A 74 -3.90 -13.06 1.37
C GLY A 74 -2.45 -13.08 1.85
N THR A 75 -1.81 -11.93 2.01
CA THR A 75 -0.42 -11.83 2.49
C THR A 75 -0.32 -12.28 3.95
N LYS A 76 0.75 -13.02 4.22
CA LYS A 76 1.15 -13.44 5.56
C LYS A 76 2.19 -12.46 6.10
N VAL A 77 1.96 -11.94 7.31
CA VAL A 77 2.86 -10.99 7.97
C VAL A 77 3.42 -11.61 9.24
N THR A 78 4.74 -11.52 9.40
CA THR A 78 5.44 -11.89 10.64
C THR A 78 5.70 -10.67 11.52
N PHE A 79 5.82 -10.88 12.84
CA PHE A 79 5.98 -9.81 13.81
C PHE A 79 7.17 -10.08 14.74
N PRO A 80 8.43 -10.12 14.26
CA PRO A 80 9.59 -10.37 15.11
C PRO A 80 9.80 -9.24 16.12
N ASN A 81 10.18 -9.63 17.32
CA ASN A 81 10.53 -8.73 18.41
C ASN A 81 12.04 -8.76 18.66
N PHE A 82 12.72 -7.66 18.32
CA PHE A 82 14.16 -7.47 18.52
C PHE A 82 14.50 -6.70 19.80
N ASP A 83 13.51 -6.30 20.60
CA ASP A 83 13.74 -5.70 21.91
C ASP A 83 14.07 -6.76 22.96
N THR A 84 14.73 -6.34 24.01
CA THR A 84 15.03 -7.18 25.19
C THR A 84 13.81 -7.42 26.09
N VAL A 85 12.74 -6.65 25.87
CA VAL A 85 11.46 -6.78 26.57
C VAL A 85 10.45 -7.51 25.71
N ARG A 86 9.53 -8.22 26.33
CA ARG A 86 8.43 -8.87 25.63
C ARG A 86 7.41 -7.83 25.19
N HIS A 87 6.85 -8.02 24.00
CA HIS A 87 5.75 -7.23 23.50
C HIS A 87 4.51 -8.07 23.27
N HIS A 88 3.38 -7.38 23.15
CA HIS A 88 2.08 -7.92 22.80
C HIS A 88 1.64 -7.22 21.52
N VAL A 89 1.34 -7.97 20.46
CA VAL A 89 0.84 -7.39 19.21
C VAL A 89 -0.62 -7.78 19.05
N TYR A 90 -1.49 -6.80 18.85
CA TYR A 90 -2.90 -7.07 18.62
C TYR A 90 -3.49 -6.14 17.56
N SER A 91 -4.61 -6.57 16.98
CA SER A 91 -5.52 -5.75 16.20
C SER A 91 -6.96 -6.14 16.51
N PHE A 92 -7.82 -5.15 16.69
CA PHE A 92 -9.28 -5.30 16.78
C PHE A 92 -10.00 -4.70 15.57
N SER A 93 -9.27 -4.41 14.50
CA SER A 93 -9.83 -3.85 13.28
C SER A 93 -10.78 -4.85 12.59
N PRO A 94 -11.90 -4.37 11.98
CA PRO A 94 -12.89 -5.24 11.34
C PRO A 94 -12.34 -6.15 10.25
N ILE A 95 -11.26 -5.74 9.58
CA ILE A 95 -10.63 -6.55 8.54
C ILE A 95 -9.77 -7.69 9.10
N LYS A 96 -9.24 -7.53 10.34
CA LYS A 96 -8.42 -8.55 10.99
C LYS A 96 -8.37 -8.36 12.49
N THR A 97 -8.96 -9.29 13.23
CA THR A 97 -8.82 -9.38 14.69
C THR A 97 -7.83 -10.49 15.02
N PHE A 98 -6.80 -10.17 15.81
CA PHE A 98 -5.83 -11.15 16.32
C PHE A 98 -5.10 -10.62 17.55
N GLU A 99 -4.47 -11.54 18.26
CA GLU A 99 -3.68 -11.26 19.46
C GLU A 99 -2.48 -12.21 19.54
N LEU A 100 -1.27 -11.66 19.58
CA LEU A 100 -0.02 -12.37 19.87
C LEU A 100 0.43 -11.97 21.27
N LYS A 101 0.15 -12.87 22.25
CA LYS A 101 0.39 -12.59 23.68
C LYS A 101 1.87 -12.61 24.01
N LEU A 102 2.33 -11.63 24.74
CA LEU A 102 3.66 -11.41 25.34
C LEU A 102 4.76 -12.39 24.91
N TYR A 103 5.49 -12.04 23.86
CA TYR A 103 6.58 -12.84 23.33
C TYR A 103 7.87 -12.03 23.14
N ALA A 104 8.99 -12.74 23.03
CA ALA A 104 10.29 -12.25 22.57
C ALA A 104 10.70 -13.07 21.33
N GLY A 105 11.52 -12.51 20.46
CA GLY A 105 11.97 -13.18 19.25
C GLY A 105 10.87 -13.25 18.19
N VAL A 106 10.82 -14.34 17.43
CA VAL A 106 9.91 -14.52 16.29
C VAL A 106 8.73 -15.40 16.74
N PRO A 107 7.47 -14.97 16.49
CA PRO A 107 6.29 -15.80 16.75
C PRO A 107 6.29 -17.07 15.88
N ASN A 108 5.68 -18.12 16.37
CA ASN A 108 5.65 -19.43 15.70
C ASN A 108 4.87 -19.44 14.38
N ALA A 109 3.95 -18.50 14.17
CA ALA A 109 3.12 -18.44 12.97
C ALA A 109 2.87 -17.00 12.53
N PRO A 110 2.87 -16.76 11.20
CA PRO A 110 2.49 -15.47 10.65
C PRO A 110 0.97 -15.26 10.74
N VAL A 111 0.54 -14.00 10.67
CA VAL A 111 -0.88 -13.61 10.58
C VAL A 111 -1.23 -13.35 9.12
N THR A 112 -2.27 -14.02 8.61
CA THR A 112 -2.77 -13.81 7.23
C THR A 112 -3.80 -12.70 7.21
N PHE A 113 -3.67 -11.74 6.28
CA PHE A 113 -4.60 -10.64 6.05
C PHE A 113 -5.42 -10.90 4.77
N ASP A 114 -6.63 -11.40 4.92
CA ASP A 114 -7.50 -11.95 3.87
C ASP A 114 -8.61 -10.99 3.40
N LYS A 115 -8.71 -9.79 4.01
CA LYS A 115 -9.71 -8.77 3.66
C LYS A 115 -9.04 -7.42 3.40
N PRO A 116 -9.47 -6.66 2.36
CA PRO A 116 -8.95 -5.31 2.12
C PRO A 116 -9.43 -4.34 3.20
N GLY A 117 -8.65 -3.27 3.40
CA GLY A 117 -8.91 -2.21 4.38
C GLY A 117 -7.69 -1.90 5.24
N VAL A 118 -7.90 -1.30 6.40
CA VAL A 118 -6.83 -0.89 7.32
C VAL A 118 -6.96 -1.65 8.64
N ALA A 119 -5.89 -2.33 9.03
CA ALA A 119 -5.73 -2.88 10.37
C ALA A 119 -4.80 -1.99 11.18
N VAL A 120 -5.26 -1.58 12.36
CA VAL A 120 -4.46 -0.87 13.35
C VAL A 120 -3.81 -1.90 14.28
N LEU A 121 -2.51 -1.82 14.43
CA LEU A 121 -1.75 -2.62 15.38
C LEU A 121 -1.51 -1.83 16.66
N GLY A 122 -1.60 -2.49 17.78
CA GLY A 122 -1.29 -1.93 19.09
C GLY A 122 -0.44 -2.90 19.95
N CYS A 123 0.16 -2.33 20.98
CA CYS A 123 0.83 -3.06 22.05
C CYS A 123 0.27 -2.58 23.39
N ASN A 124 -0.24 -3.50 24.24
CA ASN A 124 -0.81 -3.12 25.54
C ASN A 124 0.22 -2.93 26.65
N ILE A 125 1.51 -3.06 26.35
CA ILE A 125 2.61 -2.79 27.30
C ILE A 125 3.15 -1.36 27.12
N HIS A 126 3.04 -0.81 25.91
CA HIS A 126 3.53 0.53 25.56
C HIS A 126 2.49 1.23 24.72
N ASP A 127 1.74 2.15 25.30
CA ASP A 127 0.58 2.84 24.65
C ASP A 127 0.94 3.61 23.39
N THR A 128 2.21 4.02 23.23
CA THR A 128 2.70 4.73 22.05
C THR A 128 3.06 3.83 20.88
N MET A 129 3.06 2.48 21.07
CA MET A 129 3.35 1.53 19.99
C MET A 129 2.11 1.33 19.12
N ALA A 130 2.03 2.04 18.02
CA ALA A 130 0.98 1.87 17.01
C ALA A 130 1.57 1.77 15.61
N ALA A 131 0.97 0.93 14.78
CA ALA A 131 1.28 0.81 13.36
C ALA A 131 0.01 0.46 12.56
N TRP A 132 0.10 0.56 11.24
CA TRP A 132 -1.02 0.29 10.34
C TRP A 132 -0.60 -0.68 9.25
N ILE A 133 -1.47 -1.65 8.99
CA ILE A 133 -1.36 -2.51 7.82
C ILE A 133 -2.50 -2.14 6.87
N VAL A 134 -2.15 -1.58 5.72
CA VAL A 134 -3.10 -1.27 4.66
C VAL A 134 -3.11 -2.44 3.69
N VAL A 135 -4.24 -3.12 3.62
CA VAL A 135 -4.47 -4.31 2.79
C VAL A 135 -5.25 -3.89 1.55
N THR A 136 -4.72 -4.17 0.37
CA THR A 136 -5.34 -3.80 -0.90
C THR A 136 -5.65 -5.00 -1.78
N ASP A 137 -6.69 -4.89 -2.62
CA ASP A 137 -7.05 -5.83 -3.68
C ASP A 137 -6.73 -5.31 -5.08
N THR A 138 -5.86 -4.27 -5.18
CA THR A 138 -5.24 -3.81 -6.43
C THR A 138 -3.73 -4.02 -6.41
N PRO A 139 -3.08 -4.34 -7.55
CA PRO A 139 -1.63 -4.45 -7.64
C PRO A 139 -0.94 -3.07 -7.76
N TRP A 140 -1.69 -2.01 -7.99
CA TRP A 140 -1.18 -0.66 -8.19
C TRP A 140 -1.37 0.18 -6.93
N PHE A 141 -0.31 0.26 -6.14
CA PHE A 141 -0.30 1.02 -4.89
C PHE A 141 1.08 1.56 -4.59
N ALA A 142 1.15 2.63 -3.80
CA ALA A 142 2.40 3.19 -3.32
C ALA A 142 2.21 3.91 -1.98
N ARG A 143 3.31 4.07 -1.26
CA ARG A 143 3.43 4.83 -0.03
C ARG A 143 4.39 5.98 -0.24
N SER A 144 4.06 7.18 0.25
CA SER A 144 4.91 8.34 0.12
C SER A 144 6.15 8.24 1.01
N ALA A 145 7.26 8.75 0.48
CA ALA A 145 8.50 8.97 1.22
C ALA A 145 8.42 10.29 2.03
N ALA A 146 9.49 10.62 2.77
CA ALA A 146 9.56 11.82 3.60
C ALA A 146 9.38 13.14 2.83
N ASN A 147 9.64 13.15 1.53
CA ASN A 147 9.41 14.29 0.65
C ASN A 147 7.96 14.36 0.10
N GLY A 148 7.07 13.53 0.59
CA GLY A 148 5.67 13.44 0.17
C GLY A 148 5.44 12.76 -1.18
N ARG A 149 6.47 12.22 -1.84
CA ARG A 149 6.33 11.61 -3.16
C ARG A 149 6.06 10.12 -3.07
N ALA A 150 5.12 9.67 -3.90
CA ALA A 150 4.84 8.27 -4.16
C ALA A 150 4.77 8.04 -5.68
N ARG A 151 5.17 6.84 -6.15
CA ARG A 151 5.14 6.46 -7.56
C ARG A 151 4.54 5.06 -7.69
N ILE A 152 3.51 4.94 -8.51
CA ILE A 152 2.89 3.67 -8.91
C ILE A 152 3.32 3.37 -10.33
N GLU A 153 4.06 2.29 -10.52
CA GLU A 153 4.61 1.89 -11.80
C GLU A 153 3.77 0.80 -12.48
N GLY A 154 3.96 0.61 -13.76
CA GLY A 154 3.37 -0.50 -14.48
C GLY A 154 1.86 -0.41 -14.63
N VAL A 155 1.29 0.80 -14.65
CA VAL A 155 -0.15 1.02 -14.77
C VAL A 155 -0.56 0.93 -16.24
N PRO A 156 -1.43 -0.02 -16.63
CA PRO A 156 -1.97 -0.07 -17.98
C PRO A 156 -2.79 1.17 -18.32
N ALA A 157 -2.88 1.51 -19.61
CA ALA A 157 -3.80 2.56 -20.05
C ALA A 157 -5.24 2.19 -19.68
N GLY A 158 -5.98 3.13 -19.11
CA GLY A 158 -7.34 2.90 -18.64
C GLY A 158 -7.87 3.97 -17.70
N ASN A 159 -9.09 3.75 -17.22
CA ASN A 159 -9.74 4.62 -16.24
C ASN A 159 -9.68 3.96 -14.85
N TYR A 160 -9.35 4.75 -13.86
CA TYR A 160 -9.09 4.30 -12.49
C TYR A 160 -9.77 5.19 -11.46
N ARG A 161 -9.89 4.67 -10.24
CA ARG A 161 -10.23 5.41 -9.02
C ARG A 161 -9.00 5.39 -8.10
N LEU A 162 -8.48 6.55 -7.79
CA LEU A 162 -7.39 6.73 -6.84
C LEU A 162 -7.99 6.93 -5.45
N ARG A 163 -7.77 5.95 -4.55
CA ARG A 163 -8.10 6.08 -3.14
C ARG A 163 -6.85 6.50 -2.37
N LEU A 164 -7.04 7.40 -1.44
CA LEU A 164 -5.98 7.99 -0.63
C LEU A 164 -6.23 7.69 0.84
N TRP A 165 -5.16 7.43 1.57
CA TRP A 165 -5.24 7.20 3.01
C TRP A 165 -3.98 7.73 3.71
N HIS A 166 -4.13 8.11 4.99
CA HIS A 166 -3.03 8.47 5.88
C HIS A 166 -3.46 8.21 7.33
N ALA A 167 -2.52 7.81 8.20
CA ALA A 167 -2.80 7.53 9.61
C ALA A 167 -3.34 8.74 10.40
N GLY A 168 -3.03 9.95 9.98
CA GLY A 168 -3.54 11.20 10.55
C GLY A 168 -4.95 11.59 10.11
N LEU A 169 -5.58 10.84 9.22
CA LEU A 169 -7.02 10.92 9.00
C LEU A 169 -7.72 10.27 10.19
N GLY A 170 -8.77 10.90 10.71
CA GLY A 170 -9.54 10.32 11.81
C GLY A 170 -10.09 8.93 11.49
N PRO A 171 -10.43 8.13 12.51
CA PRO A 171 -11.01 6.80 12.31
C PRO A 171 -12.26 6.87 11.41
N GLY A 172 -12.29 6.01 10.38
CA GLY A 172 -13.40 5.97 9.42
C GLY A 172 -13.45 7.13 8.42
N ILE A 173 -12.49 8.05 8.45
CA ILE A 173 -12.42 9.14 7.46
C ILE A 173 -11.69 8.61 6.22
N GLU A 174 -12.43 8.49 5.13
CA GLU A 174 -11.90 8.15 3.81
C GLU A 174 -12.16 9.31 2.85
N PRO A 175 -11.10 9.93 2.28
CA PRO A 175 -11.27 10.91 1.21
C PRO A 175 -12.05 10.32 0.03
N ALA A 176 -12.88 11.11 -0.62
CA ALA A 176 -13.57 10.66 -1.82
C ALA A 176 -12.55 10.21 -2.88
N PRO A 177 -12.77 9.07 -3.56
CA PRO A 177 -11.89 8.61 -4.62
C PRO A 177 -11.82 9.61 -5.77
N VAL A 178 -10.62 9.78 -6.33
CA VAL A 178 -10.36 10.67 -7.48
C VAL A 178 -10.34 9.84 -8.76
N ALA A 179 -11.06 10.30 -9.79
CA ALA A 179 -10.98 9.68 -11.11
C ALA A 179 -9.65 10.01 -11.78
N ILE A 180 -8.92 8.98 -12.24
CA ILE A 180 -7.64 9.11 -12.95
C ILE A 180 -7.74 8.37 -14.27
N THR A 181 -7.36 9.04 -15.38
CA THR A 181 -7.16 8.39 -16.67
C THR A 181 -5.67 8.25 -16.93
N VAL A 182 -5.23 7.03 -17.19
CA VAL A 182 -3.84 6.70 -17.53
C VAL A 182 -3.78 6.42 -19.02
N GLY A 183 -2.91 7.12 -19.73
CA GLY A 183 -2.61 6.90 -21.16
C GLY A 183 -1.25 6.25 -21.35
N ALA A 184 -0.55 6.63 -22.44
CA ALA A 184 0.80 6.15 -22.72
C ALA A 184 1.91 6.92 -21.97
N ALA A 185 1.61 8.12 -21.49
CA ALA A 185 2.55 8.96 -20.74
C ALA A 185 2.31 8.86 -19.23
N ASP A 186 3.34 9.12 -18.44
CA ASP A 186 3.26 9.24 -16.99
C ASP A 186 2.24 10.33 -16.60
N VAL A 187 1.52 10.10 -15.50
CA VAL A 187 0.51 11.01 -14.96
C VAL A 187 1.03 11.61 -13.65
N GLU A 188 0.87 12.91 -13.49
CA GLU A 188 1.17 13.64 -12.25
C GLU A 188 -0.13 13.97 -11.52
N HIS A 189 -0.17 13.73 -10.21
CA HIS A 189 -1.28 14.08 -9.35
C HIS A 189 -0.81 14.72 -8.04
N SER A 190 -1.46 15.79 -7.60
CA SER A 190 -1.21 16.40 -6.30
C SER A 190 -2.36 16.10 -5.35
N ALA A 191 -2.06 15.49 -4.22
CA ALA A 191 -3.03 15.08 -3.21
C ALA A 191 -2.82 15.87 -1.91
N ARG A 192 -3.82 16.66 -1.52
CA ARG A 192 -3.80 17.36 -0.24
C ARG A 192 -4.76 16.66 0.71
N LEU A 193 -4.25 16.23 1.87
CA LEU A 193 -5.04 15.53 2.89
C LEU A 193 -5.22 16.45 4.11
N ALA A 194 -6.44 16.49 4.63
CA ALA A 194 -6.74 17.19 5.89
C ALA A 194 -6.36 16.29 7.07
N VAL A 195 -5.06 16.14 7.30
CA VAL A 195 -4.52 15.35 8.41
C VAL A 195 -4.08 16.24 9.55
N SER A 196 -4.30 15.77 10.79
CA SER A 196 -3.63 16.35 11.95
C SER A 196 -2.18 15.89 11.95
N THR A 197 -1.25 16.84 12.01
CA THR A 197 0.19 16.58 12.09
C THR A 197 0.68 16.47 13.54
N GLU A 198 -0.23 16.29 14.50
CA GLU A 198 0.17 16.00 15.87
C GLU A 198 0.79 14.59 15.95
N PRO A 199 1.88 14.46 16.69
CA PRO A 199 2.73 13.27 16.75
C PRO A 199 2.06 12.06 17.39
#